data_0ecb8a871c93a3ee35e3da97b5dac1ca
#
_entry.id   0ecb8a871c93a3ee35e3da97b5dac1ca
#
_cell.length_a   1.000
_cell.length_b   1.000
_cell.length_c   1.000
_cell.angle_alpha   90.00
_cell.angle_beta   90.00
_cell.angle_gamma   90.00
#
_symmetry.space_group_name_H-M   'P 1'
#
loop_
_entity.id
_entity.type
_entity.pdbx_description
1 polymer ?
#
loop_
_entity_poly.entity_id
_entity_poly.type
_entity_poly.pdbx_seq_one_letter_code
_entity_poly.pdbx_strand_id
1 'polypeptide(L)'
;MKFRFEKSEDKEEVVVYAKSKNNLINLIEKMCQNDSTKIIGYDNNIIKELSPNEIECFITVEEKVFAIANNGRYQVKKRLYELDELLANSFTFINQGCLANLKMVDHFEASIGGSLLVVFKSGYKDYVSRRQLKTVKERIGIK
;
A
#
# COMPACT_ATOMS: atom_id res chain seq x y z
N MET A 1 6.58 -24.73 -19.97
CA MET A 1 5.37 -23.93 -19.79
C MET A 1 4.89 -23.45 -21.16
N LYS A 2 3.62 -23.64 -21.43
CA LYS A 2 3.02 -23.18 -22.69
C LYS A 2 2.21 -21.91 -22.44
N PHE A 3 2.30 -20.97 -23.36
CA PHE A 3 1.48 -19.77 -23.36
C PHE A 3 0.38 -19.90 -24.42
N ARG A 4 -0.85 -19.59 -24.03
CA ARG A 4 -1.99 -19.56 -24.94
C ARG A 4 -2.77 -18.27 -24.75
N PHE A 5 -3.03 -17.55 -25.84
CA PHE A 5 -3.87 -16.39 -25.87
C PHE A 5 -5.18 -16.70 -26.61
N GLU A 6 -6.29 -16.40 -25.95
CA GLU A 6 -7.62 -16.50 -26.55
C GLU A 6 -8.31 -15.15 -26.44
N LYS A 7 -8.76 -14.61 -27.57
CA LYS A 7 -9.48 -13.35 -27.60
C LYS A 7 -10.89 -13.55 -27.03
N SER A 8 -11.29 -12.70 -26.09
CA SER A 8 -12.64 -12.66 -25.52
C SER A 8 -13.14 -11.22 -25.48
N GLU A 9 -14.42 -11.03 -25.75
CA GLU A 9 -15.07 -9.72 -25.64
C GLU A 9 -15.68 -9.51 -24.25
N ASP A 10 -15.92 -10.59 -23.51
CA ASP A 10 -16.64 -10.59 -22.24
C ASP A 10 -15.73 -10.67 -21.02
N LYS A 11 -14.51 -11.19 -21.19
CA LYS A 11 -13.63 -11.52 -20.08
C LYS A 11 -12.23 -11.00 -20.31
N GLU A 12 -11.68 -10.38 -19.28
CA GLU A 12 -10.28 -10.04 -19.22
C GLU A 12 -9.70 -10.63 -17.94
N GLU A 13 -9.14 -11.84 -18.08
CA GLU A 13 -8.63 -12.60 -16.94
C GLU A 13 -7.39 -13.39 -17.32
N VAL A 14 -6.54 -13.67 -16.32
CA VAL A 14 -5.42 -14.60 -16.47
C VAL A 14 -5.72 -15.83 -15.66
N VAL A 15 -5.77 -16.99 -16.32
CA VAL A 15 -5.99 -18.29 -15.68
C VAL A 15 -4.72 -19.12 -15.77
N VAL A 16 -4.25 -19.60 -14.64
CA VAL A 16 -3.03 -20.40 -14.57
C VAL A 16 -3.36 -21.82 -14.13
N TYR A 17 -2.99 -22.80 -14.96
CA TYR A 17 -3.13 -24.22 -14.64
C TYR A 17 -1.78 -24.75 -14.16
N ALA A 18 -1.70 -25.12 -12.89
CA ALA A 18 -0.48 -25.63 -12.28
C ALA A 18 -0.80 -26.56 -11.12
N LYS A 19 0.14 -27.43 -10.77
CA LYS A 19 -0.03 -28.36 -9.64
C LYS A 19 0.02 -27.66 -8.30
N SER A 20 0.79 -26.55 -8.20
CA SER A 20 0.91 -25.75 -6.98
C SER A 20 1.27 -24.32 -7.32
N LYS A 21 0.98 -23.39 -6.40
CA LYS A 21 1.42 -22.00 -6.51
C LYS A 21 2.93 -21.94 -6.32
N ASN A 22 3.62 -21.21 -7.20
CA ASN A 22 5.05 -20.96 -7.10
C ASN A 22 5.33 -19.46 -7.22
N ASN A 23 6.61 -19.07 -7.17
CA ASN A 23 7.00 -17.65 -7.22
C ASN A 23 6.56 -16.94 -8.51
N LEU A 24 6.59 -17.65 -9.64
CA LEU A 24 6.15 -17.08 -10.92
C LEU A 24 4.65 -16.80 -10.92
N ILE A 25 3.84 -17.73 -10.40
CA ILE A 25 2.39 -17.57 -10.30
C ILE A 25 2.05 -16.41 -9.36
N ASN A 26 2.74 -16.30 -8.24
CA ASN A 26 2.56 -15.20 -7.29
C ASN A 26 2.88 -13.85 -7.93
N LEU A 27 3.90 -13.79 -8.78
CA LEU A 27 4.26 -12.57 -9.51
C LEU A 27 3.17 -12.18 -10.51
N ILE A 28 2.63 -13.13 -11.25
CA ILE A 28 1.53 -12.92 -12.19
C ILE A 28 0.29 -12.40 -11.46
N GLU A 29 -0.05 -12.99 -10.31
CA GLU A 29 -1.17 -12.56 -9.48
C GLU A 29 -1.02 -11.09 -9.04
N LYS A 30 0.18 -10.71 -8.61
CA LYS A 30 0.47 -9.32 -8.24
C LYS A 30 0.32 -8.36 -9.41
N MET A 31 0.78 -8.72 -10.57
CA MET A 31 0.64 -7.91 -11.78
C MET A 31 -0.82 -7.70 -12.14
N CYS A 32 -1.65 -8.73 -12.03
CA CYS A 32 -3.08 -8.63 -12.31
C CYS A 32 -3.80 -7.75 -11.29
N GLN A 33 -3.43 -7.81 -10.02
CA GLN A 33 -4.02 -6.99 -8.96
C GLN A 33 -3.67 -5.52 -9.08
N ASN A 34 -2.46 -5.20 -9.49
CA ASN A 34 -2.00 -3.81 -9.62
C ASN A 34 -2.75 -3.02 -10.69
N ASP A 35 -3.24 -3.67 -11.72
CA ASP A 35 -3.97 -3.02 -12.81
C ASP A 35 -5.40 -2.64 -12.44
N SER A 36 -5.99 -3.26 -11.41
CA SER A 36 -7.40 -3.09 -11.06
C SER A 36 -7.63 -2.13 -9.88
N THR A 37 -6.59 -1.71 -9.17
CA THR A 37 -6.72 -0.90 -7.96
C THR A 37 -6.40 0.55 -8.24
N LYS A 38 -7.43 1.37 -8.37
CA LYS A 38 -7.31 2.81 -8.58
C LYS A 38 -7.86 3.55 -7.38
N ILE A 39 -7.08 4.51 -6.89
CA ILE A 39 -7.45 5.37 -5.78
C ILE A 39 -7.70 6.76 -6.33
N ILE A 40 -8.85 7.33 -6.02
CA ILE A 40 -9.19 8.69 -6.45
C ILE A 40 -8.85 9.67 -5.35
N GLY A 41 -7.98 10.61 -5.67
CA GLY A 41 -7.57 11.68 -4.76
C GLY A 41 -8.17 13.01 -5.15
N TYR A 42 -8.47 13.82 -4.13
CA TYR A 42 -9.06 15.15 -4.29
C TYR A 42 -8.18 16.19 -3.64
N ASP A 43 -7.83 17.23 -4.39
CA ASP A 43 -7.10 18.38 -3.88
C ASP A 43 -7.74 19.65 -4.45
N ASN A 44 -8.56 20.34 -3.64
CA ASN A 44 -9.37 21.46 -4.07
C ASN A 44 -10.23 21.10 -5.30
N ASN A 45 -9.98 21.71 -6.44
CA ASN A 45 -10.71 21.44 -7.68
C ASN A 45 -10.08 20.34 -8.55
N ILE A 46 -9.01 19.73 -8.08
CA ILE A 46 -8.30 18.68 -8.81
C ILE A 46 -8.80 17.32 -8.36
N ILE A 47 -9.19 16.49 -9.33
CA ILE A 47 -9.53 15.09 -9.11
C ILE A 47 -8.50 14.27 -9.87
N LYS A 48 -7.77 13.41 -9.17
CA LYS A 48 -6.65 12.67 -9.76
C LYS A 48 -6.73 11.19 -9.42
N GLU A 49 -6.45 10.33 -10.39
CA GLU A 49 -6.20 8.93 -10.12
C GLU A 49 -4.81 8.77 -9.53
N LEU A 50 -4.74 8.08 -8.40
CA LEU A 50 -3.48 7.78 -7.72
C LEU A 50 -3.19 6.29 -7.85
N SER A 51 -1.98 5.97 -8.27
CA SER A 51 -1.50 4.59 -8.24
C SER A 51 -1.01 4.26 -6.82
N PRO A 52 -1.31 3.10 -6.26
CA PRO A 52 -0.78 2.70 -4.95
C PRO A 52 0.74 2.81 -4.86
N ASN A 53 1.46 2.61 -5.97
CA ASN A 53 2.92 2.72 -6.00
C ASN A 53 3.43 4.16 -5.80
N GLU A 54 2.58 5.16 -6.01
CA GLU A 54 2.91 6.57 -5.80
C GLU A 54 2.63 7.04 -4.37
N ILE A 55 1.89 6.25 -3.60
CA ILE A 55 1.39 6.64 -2.29
C ILE A 55 2.33 6.10 -1.20
N GLU A 56 2.78 7.01 -0.34
CA GLU A 56 3.63 6.66 0.81
C GLU A 56 2.80 6.13 1.97
N CYS A 57 1.70 6.80 2.26
CA CYS A 57 0.79 6.38 3.33
C CYS A 57 -0.56 7.06 3.19
N PHE A 58 -1.55 6.51 3.90
CA PHE A 58 -2.83 7.14 4.13
C PHE A 58 -2.92 7.53 5.60
N ILE A 59 -3.33 8.75 5.87
CA ILE A 59 -3.45 9.27 7.24
C ILE A 59 -4.87 9.77 7.50
N THR A 60 -5.28 9.74 8.75
CA THR A 60 -6.54 10.33 9.20
C THR A 60 -6.26 11.64 9.92
N VAL A 61 -6.88 12.72 9.45
CA VAL A 61 -6.82 14.04 10.08
C VAL A 61 -8.25 14.57 10.15
N GLU A 62 -8.72 14.87 11.35
CA GLU A 62 -10.08 15.40 11.58
C GLU A 62 -11.18 14.57 10.89
N GLU A 63 -11.12 13.25 11.06
CA GLU A 63 -12.08 12.28 10.50
C GLU A 63 -12.02 12.13 8.98
N LYS A 64 -11.06 12.77 8.32
CA LYS A 64 -10.85 12.66 6.89
C LYS A 64 -9.57 11.88 6.59
N VAL A 65 -9.59 11.13 5.50
CA VAL A 65 -8.44 10.33 5.08
C VAL A 65 -7.71 11.05 3.95
N PHE A 66 -6.40 11.13 4.07
CA PHE A 66 -5.53 11.73 3.06
C PHE A 66 -4.46 10.75 2.59
N ALA A 67 -4.22 10.72 1.30
CA ALA A 67 -3.09 10.01 0.72
C ALA A 67 -1.90 10.97 0.64
N ILE A 68 -0.76 10.54 1.18
CA ILE A 68 0.49 11.29 1.07
C ILE A 68 1.28 10.68 -0.09
N ALA A 69 1.52 11.47 -1.11
CA ALA A 69 2.30 11.08 -2.29
C ALA A 69 3.50 12.02 -2.46
N ASN A 70 4.45 11.64 -3.32
CA ASN A 70 5.65 12.46 -3.55
C ASN A 70 5.32 13.88 -4.03
N ASN A 71 4.24 14.03 -4.77
CA ASN A 71 3.85 15.29 -5.40
C ASN A 71 2.73 16.02 -4.68
N GLY A 72 2.32 15.56 -3.52
CA GLY A 72 1.29 16.25 -2.77
C GLY A 72 0.46 15.38 -1.85
N ARG A 73 -0.56 15.99 -1.32
CA ARG A 73 -1.49 15.40 -0.38
C ARG A 73 -2.90 15.48 -0.98
N TYR A 74 -3.58 14.35 -1.03
CA TYR A 74 -4.90 14.25 -1.65
C TYR A 74 -5.89 13.62 -0.69
N GLN A 75 -7.08 14.20 -0.58
CA GLN A 75 -8.15 13.59 0.21
C GLN A 75 -8.67 12.35 -0.52
N VAL A 76 -8.95 11.30 0.24
CA VAL A 76 -9.54 10.05 -0.27
C VAL A 76 -10.83 9.80 0.47
N LYS A 77 -11.89 9.43 -0.24
CA LYS A 77 -13.22 9.23 0.37
C LYS A 77 -13.41 7.86 1.01
N LYS A 78 -12.43 6.97 0.87
CA LYS A 78 -12.45 5.67 1.53
C LYS A 78 -11.87 5.77 2.94
N ARG A 79 -12.35 4.92 3.85
CA ARG A 79 -11.83 4.83 5.20
C ARG A 79 -10.57 3.96 5.23
N LEU A 80 -9.74 4.13 6.27
CA LEU A 80 -8.49 3.37 6.38
C LEU A 80 -8.70 1.86 6.37
N TYR A 81 -9.75 1.36 7.02
CA TYR A 81 -10.02 -0.08 7.04
C TYR A 81 -10.40 -0.62 5.66
N GLU A 82 -11.10 0.19 4.84
CA GLU A 82 -11.43 -0.19 3.46
C GLU A 82 -10.17 -0.25 2.60
N LEU A 83 -9.27 0.71 2.79
CA LEU A 83 -7.99 0.76 2.09
C LEU A 83 -7.07 -0.39 2.53
N ASP A 84 -7.11 -0.75 3.80
CA ASP A 84 -6.35 -1.89 4.33
C ASP A 84 -6.79 -3.20 3.67
N GLU A 85 -8.08 -3.43 3.53
CA GLU A 85 -8.61 -4.60 2.84
C GLU A 85 -8.23 -4.61 1.36
N LEU A 86 -8.35 -3.45 0.71
CA LEU A 86 -8.07 -3.31 -0.72
C LEU A 86 -6.58 -3.46 -1.05
N LEU A 87 -5.69 -2.99 -0.16
CA LEU A 87 -4.25 -2.89 -0.37
C LEU A 87 -3.44 -3.75 0.60
N ALA A 88 -4.01 -4.82 1.11
CA ALA A 88 -3.43 -5.65 2.18
C ALA A 88 -2.03 -6.18 1.88
N ASN A 89 -1.69 -6.38 0.59
CA ASN A 89 -0.39 -6.93 0.20
C ASN A 89 0.72 -5.88 0.18
N SER A 90 0.37 -4.60 0.13
CA SER A 90 1.34 -3.52 -0.05
C SER A 90 1.40 -2.55 1.12
N PHE A 91 0.31 -2.40 1.85
CA PHE A 91 0.18 -1.44 2.93
C PHE A 91 -0.06 -2.13 4.26
N THR A 92 0.47 -1.55 5.34
CA THR A 92 0.25 -2.05 6.69
C THR A 92 0.06 -0.89 7.67
N PHE A 93 -0.78 -1.08 8.68
CA PHE A 93 -0.93 -0.10 9.73
C PHE A 93 0.36 0.02 10.55
N ILE A 94 0.86 1.24 10.70
CA ILE A 94 1.97 1.53 11.61
C ILE A 94 1.45 2.12 12.91
N ASN A 95 0.27 2.74 12.87
CA ASN A 95 -0.50 3.16 14.03
C ASN A 95 -1.96 3.26 13.62
N GLN A 96 -2.83 3.60 14.57
CA GLN A 96 -4.28 3.64 14.35
C GLN A 96 -4.70 4.61 13.25
N GLY A 97 -3.95 5.67 13.05
CA GLY A 97 -4.26 6.72 12.07
C GLY A 97 -3.39 6.73 10.82
N CYS A 98 -2.55 5.72 10.61
CA CYS A 98 -1.64 5.68 9.46
C CYS A 98 -1.52 4.29 8.87
N LEU A 99 -1.88 4.17 7.61
CA LEU A 99 -1.70 2.96 6.80
C LEU A 99 -0.55 3.22 5.83
N ALA A 100 0.57 2.55 6.02
CA ALA A 100 1.83 2.86 5.36
C ALA A 100 2.22 1.87 4.28
N ASN A 101 2.78 2.39 3.19
CA ASN A 101 3.44 1.60 2.16
C ASN A 101 4.93 1.46 2.55
N LEU A 102 5.30 0.31 3.08
CA LEU A 102 6.65 0.08 3.60
C LEU A 102 7.72 0.14 2.50
N LYS A 103 7.36 -0.04 1.24
CA LYS A 103 8.28 0.09 0.11
C LYS A 103 8.70 1.54 -0.16
N MET A 104 7.91 2.50 0.32
CA MET A 104 8.17 3.93 0.16
C MET A 104 8.86 4.56 1.36
N VAL A 105 9.29 3.75 2.31
CA VAL A 105 10.04 4.20 3.47
C VAL A 105 11.49 4.42 3.09
N ASP A 106 12.02 5.60 3.44
CA ASP A 106 13.43 5.90 3.27
C ASP A 106 14.26 5.23 4.36
N HIS A 107 13.88 5.44 5.61
CA HIS A 107 14.57 4.85 6.75
C HIS A 107 13.67 4.84 7.99
N PHE A 108 14.12 4.11 9.00
CA PHE A 108 13.51 4.10 10.33
C PHE A 108 14.46 4.73 11.33
N GLU A 109 13.91 5.50 12.27
CA GLU A 109 14.69 6.06 13.36
C GLU A 109 14.24 5.42 14.68
N ALA A 110 15.17 4.81 15.40
CA ALA A 110 14.90 4.22 16.70
C ALA A 110 15.26 5.21 17.81
N SER A 111 14.35 5.39 18.77
CA SER A 111 14.63 6.23 19.95
C SER A 111 15.14 5.38 21.11
N ILE A 112 15.71 6.07 22.10
CA ILE A 112 16.26 5.44 23.31
C ILE A 112 15.20 4.64 24.08
N GLY A 113 13.94 5.06 24.02
CA GLY A 113 12.83 4.36 24.68
C GLY A 113 12.27 3.16 23.93
N GLY A 114 12.88 2.77 22.81
CA GLY A 114 12.42 1.65 22.01
C GLY A 114 11.33 1.99 21.00
N SER A 115 10.91 3.25 20.90
CA SER A 115 9.96 3.68 19.91
C SER A 115 10.61 3.74 18.53
N LEU A 116 9.80 3.56 17.48
CA LEU A 116 10.25 3.54 16.11
C LEU A 116 9.53 4.62 15.34
N LEU A 117 10.29 5.43 14.61
CA LEU A 117 9.78 6.45 13.72
C LEU A 117 10.01 6.02 12.27
N VAL A 118 8.99 6.19 11.44
CA VAL A 118 9.08 5.92 10.00
C VAL A 118 9.30 7.23 9.28
N VAL A 119 10.33 7.29 8.44
CA VAL A 119 10.60 8.44 7.58
C VAL A 119 10.43 8.01 6.14
N PHE A 120 9.45 8.58 5.45
CA PHE A 120 9.17 8.26 4.05
C PHE A 120 10.11 9.03 3.11
N LYS A 121 10.15 8.62 1.87
CA LYS A 121 11.04 9.22 0.84
C LYS A 121 10.80 10.71 0.63
N SER A 122 9.57 11.19 0.81
CA SER A 122 9.26 12.62 0.74
C SER A 122 9.73 13.42 1.94
N GLY A 123 10.10 12.75 3.02
CA GLY A 123 10.42 13.37 4.31
C GLY A 123 9.26 13.35 5.30
N TYR A 124 8.08 12.89 4.91
CA TYR A 124 6.97 12.73 5.84
C TYR A 124 7.33 11.70 6.91
N LYS A 125 6.98 12.00 8.15
CA LYS A 125 7.32 11.16 9.31
C LYS A 125 6.08 10.77 10.09
N ASP A 126 6.06 9.55 10.58
CA ASP A 126 5.03 9.09 11.50
C ASP A 126 5.62 8.00 12.41
N TYR A 127 4.98 7.75 13.53
CA TYR A 127 5.48 6.79 14.52
C TYR A 127 4.83 5.43 14.36
N VAL A 128 5.52 4.40 14.85
CA VAL A 128 4.97 3.05 14.95
C VAL A 128 4.44 2.86 16.37
N SER A 129 3.16 2.53 16.51
CA SER A 129 2.55 2.30 17.81
C SER A 129 3.10 1.00 18.45
N ARG A 130 3.03 0.91 19.77
CA ARG A 130 3.46 -0.30 20.48
C ARG A 130 2.74 -1.55 19.98
N ARG A 131 1.44 -1.41 19.68
CA ARG A 131 0.62 -2.50 19.18
C ARG A 131 1.10 -3.01 17.81
N GLN A 132 1.58 -2.12 16.96
CA GLN A 132 2.00 -2.46 15.60
C GLN A 132 3.50 -2.75 15.47
N LEU A 133 4.28 -2.49 16.51
CA LEU A 133 5.73 -2.60 16.45
C LEU A 133 6.23 -3.99 16.02
N LYS A 134 5.65 -5.03 16.56
CA LYS A 134 6.00 -6.41 16.22
C LYS A 134 5.72 -6.71 14.75
N THR A 135 4.53 -6.35 14.28
CA THR A 135 4.11 -6.59 12.90
C THR A 135 4.99 -5.84 11.90
N VAL A 136 5.31 -4.57 12.20
CA VAL A 136 6.18 -3.76 11.35
C VAL A 136 7.59 -4.35 11.31
N LYS A 137 8.15 -4.71 12.44
CA LYS A 137 9.48 -5.33 12.50
C LYS A 137 9.55 -6.62 11.70
N GLU A 138 8.53 -7.47 11.80
CA GLU A 138 8.46 -8.71 11.04
C GLU A 138 8.43 -8.44 9.53
N ARG A 139 7.63 -7.47 9.09
CA ARG A 139 7.49 -7.15 7.67
C ARG A 139 8.76 -6.56 7.06
N ILE A 140 9.54 -5.81 7.83
CA ILE A 140 10.80 -5.23 7.34
C ILE A 140 12.02 -6.11 7.60
N GLY A 141 11.84 -7.26 8.27
CA GLY A 141 12.90 -8.22 8.50
C GLY A 141 13.81 -7.93 9.69
N ILE A 142 13.37 -7.09 10.63
CA ILE A 142 14.10 -6.80 11.89
C ILE A 142 13.55 -7.69 13.01
N LYS A 143 14.45 -8.22 13.80
CA LYS A 143 14.08 -9.00 15.00
C LYS A 143 13.98 -8.12 16.26
#